data_9f8d4994e2bc092f203ba97c9cd213e3
#
_entry.id   9f8d4994e2bc092f203ba97c9cd213e3
#
_cell.length_a   1.000
_cell.length_b   1.000
_cell.length_c   1.000
_cell.angle_alpha   90.00
_cell.angle_beta   90.00
_cell.angle_gamma   90.00
#
_symmetry.space_group_name_H-M   'P 1'
#
loop_
_entity.id
_entity.type
_entity.pdbx_description
1 polymer ?
#
loop_
_entity_poly.entity_id
_entity_poly.type
_entity_poly.pdbx_seq_one_letter_code
_entity_poly.pdbx_strand_id
1 'polypeptide(L)'
;MIAEYPPTLLAEVKEKTKNRQLTGFTPGQGPLNPDLMLVGEAPGRHEEKVNIPFSGASGQELMKLIESIGYSRSTVYITSIVRQRPYSIKKAVDKKTGEVIEKHPNRTPTKKEVLAFAPLFDWELAQVKPKIIVTLGNTALQRLLGSQANIGKLHGQLLHEK
;
A
#
# COMPACT_ATOMS: atom_id res chain seq x y z
N MET A 1 4.35 14.11 7.71
CA MET A 1 5.71 13.55 7.96
C MET A 1 5.84 12.27 7.15
N ILE A 2 6.98 12.04 6.54
CA ILE A 2 7.32 10.76 5.90
C ILE A 2 7.95 9.89 6.99
N ALA A 3 7.51 8.63 7.10
CA ALA A 3 8.07 7.71 8.06
C ALA A 3 9.54 7.42 7.75
N GLU A 4 10.39 7.49 8.76
CA GLU A 4 11.78 7.06 8.68
C GLU A 4 11.87 5.61 9.17
N TYR A 5 12.19 4.72 8.25
CA TYR A 5 12.25 3.29 8.53
C TYR A 5 13.65 2.89 9.01
N PRO A 6 13.76 1.94 9.98
CA PRO A 6 15.05 1.43 10.40
C PRO A 6 15.83 0.81 9.23
N PRO A 7 17.12 1.15 9.06
CA PRO A 7 17.95 0.59 8.00
C PRO A 7 18.03 -0.93 7.99
N THR A 8 17.97 -1.56 9.16
CA THR A 8 17.94 -3.02 9.30
C THR A 8 16.70 -3.65 8.70
N LEU A 9 15.52 -3.06 8.90
CA LEU A 9 14.26 -3.52 8.30
C LEU A 9 14.25 -3.31 6.79
N LEU A 10 14.77 -2.18 6.32
CA LEU A 10 14.87 -1.91 4.88
C LEU A 10 15.82 -2.92 4.20
N ALA A 11 16.93 -3.26 4.83
CA ALA A 11 17.87 -4.26 4.32
C ALA A 11 17.23 -5.65 4.28
N GLU A 12 16.47 -6.03 5.31
CA GLU A 12 15.75 -7.29 5.37
C GLU A 12 14.71 -7.39 4.25
N VAL A 13 13.91 -6.36 4.05
CA VAL A 13 12.94 -6.30 2.96
C VAL A 13 13.63 -6.43 1.61
N LYS A 14 14.72 -5.70 1.40
CA LYS A 14 15.50 -5.72 0.16
C LYS A 14 16.01 -7.13 -0.15
N GLU A 15 16.51 -7.84 0.84
CA GLU A 15 16.98 -9.21 0.65
C GLU A 15 15.83 -10.17 0.32
N LYS A 16 14.71 -10.08 1.03
CA LYS A 16 13.52 -10.94 0.81
C LYS A 16 12.81 -10.65 -0.50
N THR A 17 12.94 -9.45 -1.06
CA THR A 17 12.31 -9.06 -2.33
C THR A 17 13.26 -9.11 -3.52
N LYS A 18 14.47 -9.55 -3.30
CA LYS A 18 15.48 -9.70 -4.34
C LYS A 18 14.99 -10.58 -5.49
N ASN A 19 15.24 -10.15 -6.72
CA ASN A 19 14.81 -10.83 -7.96
C ASN A 19 13.28 -10.97 -8.15
N ARG A 20 12.50 -10.20 -7.41
CA ARG A 20 11.05 -10.14 -7.61
C ARG A 20 10.67 -8.96 -8.53
N GLN A 21 9.50 -9.08 -9.16
CA GLN A 21 8.95 -8.02 -10.01
C GLN A 21 8.29 -6.93 -9.13
N LEU A 22 9.14 -6.22 -8.40
CA LEU A 22 8.79 -5.11 -7.53
C LEU A 22 9.70 -3.93 -7.84
N THR A 23 9.17 -2.72 -7.85
CA THR A 23 9.93 -1.52 -8.20
C THR A 23 9.56 -0.32 -7.35
N GLY A 24 10.51 0.60 -7.18
CA GLY A 24 10.34 1.80 -6.40
C GLY A 24 10.26 1.54 -4.90
N PHE A 25 9.90 2.54 -4.15
CA PHE A 25 9.56 2.45 -2.74
C PHE A 25 8.74 3.69 -2.37
N THR A 26 7.50 3.48 -1.97
CA THR A 26 6.60 4.56 -1.57
C THR A 26 6.40 4.50 -0.06
N PRO A 27 6.97 5.44 0.71
CA PRO A 27 6.84 5.45 2.17
C PRO A 27 5.43 5.82 2.61
N GLY A 28 5.07 5.44 3.82
CA GLY A 28 3.89 5.96 4.50
C GLY A 28 4.06 7.44 4.84
N GLN A 29 2.97 8.17 4.90
CA GLN A 29 2.96 9.62 5.19
C GLN A 29 1.82 9.99 6.13
N GLY A 30 2.10 10.88 7.04
CA GLY A 30 1.10 11.47 7.92
C GLY A 30 1.62 11.76 9.32
N PRO A 31 0.75 12.31 10.19
CA PRO A 31 1.10 12.58 11.57
C PRO A 31 1.14 11.28 12.39
N LEU A 32 1.86 11.31 13.51
CA LEU A 32 1.79 10.26 14.53
C LEU A 32 0.54 10.45 15.40
N ASN A 33 0.06 9.35 15.95
CA ASN A 33 -1.18 9.30 16.75
C ASN A 33 -2.40 9.89 16.02
N PRO A 34 -2.63 9.52 14.74
CA PRO A 34 -3.76 10.05 13.99
C PRO A 34 -5.06 9.38 14.44
N ASP A 35 -6.20 10.05 14.21
CA ASP A 35 -7.49 9.40 14.39
C ASP A 35 -7.67 8.25 13.40
N LEU A 36 -7.27 8.47 12.14
CA LEU A 36 -7.39 7.49 11.06
C LEU A 36 -6.04 7.17 10.43
N MET A 37 -5.81 5.88 10.21
CA MET A 37 -4.73 5.36 9.37
C MET A 37 -5.35 4.59 8.21
N LEU A 38 -5.07 5.02 7.00
CA LEU A 38 -5.55 4.38 5.77
C LEU A 38 -4.48 3.41 5.28
N VAL A 39 -4.86 2.16 5.09
CA VAL A 39 -3.93 1.08 4.68
C VAL A 39 -4.44 0.44 3.41
N GLY A 40 -3.70 0.62 2.31
CA GLY A 40 -3.95 -0.01 1.03
C GLY A 40 -3.08 -1.24 0.77
N GLU A 41 -3.15 -1.76 -0.44
CA GLU A 41 -2.44 -2.96 -0.85
C GLU A 41 -0.98 -2.67 -1.22
N ALA A 42 -0.75 -1.85 -2.21
CA ALA A 42 0.56 -1.51 -2.76
C ALA A 42 0.49 -0.24 -3.60
N PRO A 43 1.62 0.47 -3.82
CA PRO A 43 1.63 1.59 -4.72
C PRO A 43 1.39 1.16 -6.18
N GLY A 44 0.70 2.01 -6.93
CA GLY A 44 0.59 1.90 -8.38
C GLY A 44 1.67 2.71 -9.08
N ARG A 45 1.58 2.79 -10.41
CA ARG A 45 2.57 3.50 -11.24
C ARG A 45 2.70 4.99 -10.89
N HIS A 46 1.56 5.64 -10.61
CA HIS A 46 1.57 7.06 -10.26
C HIS A 46 2.25 7.29 -8.91
N GLU A 47 1.89 6.49 -7.89
CA GLU A 47 2.45 6.56 -6.54
C GLU A 47 3.96 6.32 -6.55
N GLU A 48 4.43 5.33 -7.31
CA GLU A 48 5.85 5.05 -7.49
C GLU A 48 6.59 6.27 -8.07
N LYS A 49 5.99 6.91 -9.07
CA LYS A 49 6.61 8.05 -9.76
C LYS A 49 6.78 9.28 -8.86
N VAL A 50 5.79 9.56 -8.02
CA VAL A 50 5.78 10.76 -7.16
C VAL A 50 6.14 10.48 -5.70
N ASN A 51 6.26 9.21 -5.31
CA ASN A 51 6.53 8.76 -3.93
C ASN A 51 5.50 9.21 -2.91
N ILE A 52 4.24 9.31 -3.32
CA ILE A 52 3.12 9.71 -2.46
C ILE A 52 2.06 8.61 -2.51
N PRO A 53 1.69 7.99 -1.37
CA PRO A 53 0.66 6.97 -1.34
C PRO A 53 -0.71 7.55 -1.70
N PHE A 54 -1.53 6.77 -2.40
CA PHE A 54 -2.88 7.18 -2.84
C PHE A 54 -2.92 8.54 -3.56
N SER A 55 -1.99 8.77 -4.46
CA SER A 55 -1.90 10.02 -5.25
C SER A 55 -2.47 9.88 -6.67
N GLY A 56 -2.72 8.66 -7.13
CA GLY A 56 -3.38 8.41 -8.41
C GLY A 56 -4.89 8.67 -8.38
N ALA A 57 -5.60 8.30 -9.44
CA ALA A 57 -7.04 8.56 -9.60
C ALA A 57 -7.88 8.00 -8.44
N SER A 58 -7.65 6.73 -8.07
CA SER A 58 -8.33 6.09 -6.92
C SER A 58 -8.03 6.81 -5.61
N GLY A 59 -6.81 7.26 -5.43
CA GLY A 59 -6.40 8.00 -4.24
C GLY A 59 -7.06 9.37 -4.14
N GLN A 60 -7.25 10.04 -5.26
CA GLN A 60 -7.96 11.32 -5.30
C GLN A 60 -9.43 11.16 -4.89
N GLU A 61 -10.10 10.11 -5.36
CA GLU A 61 -11.47 9.79 -4.94
C GLU A 61 -11.54 9.48 -3.45
N LEU A 62 -10.57 8.70 -2.93
CA LEU A 62 -10.47 8.43 -1.50
C LEU A 62 -10.31 9.72 -0.69
N MET A 63 -9.47 10.65 -1.14
CA MET A 63 -9.27 11.93 -0.45
C MET A 63 -10.54 12.77 -0.43
N LYS A 64 -11.35 12.77 -1.49
CA LYS A 64 -12.67 13.44 -1.48
C LYS A 64 -13.59 12.85 -0.41
N LEU A 65 -13.61 11.53 -0.26
CA LEU A 65 -14.41 10.86 0.78
C LEU A 65 -13.90 11.23 2.18
N ILE A 66 -12.60 11.23 2.40
CA ILE A 66 -11.99 11.61 3.67
C ILE A 66 -12.28 13.07 4.03
N GLU A 67 -12.20 13.98 3.06
CA GLU A 67 -12.53 15.39 3.24
C GLU A 67 -14.01 15.61 3.59
N SER A 68 -14.90 14.79 3.03
CA SER A 68 -16.34 14.88 3.31
C SER A 68 -16.70 14.56 4.77
N ILE A 69 -15.84 13.86 5.48
CA ILE A 69 -16.03 13.52 6.90
C ILE A 69 -15.12 14.34 7.84
N GLY A 70 -14.51 15.41 7.34
CA GLY A 70 -13.75 16.36 8.13
C GLY A 70 -12.26 16.04 8.31
N TYR A 71 -11.73 15.08 7.55
CA TYR A 71 -10.30 14.76 7.53
C TYR A 71 -9.63 15.25 6.24
N SER A 72 -8.32 15.28 6.23
CA SER A 72 -7.52 15.63 5.06
C SER A 72 -6.26 14.78 5.01
N ARG A 73 -5.54 14.85 3.89
CA ARG A 73 -4.25 14.15 3.75
C ARG A 73 -3.25 14.51 4.85
N SER A 74 -3.31 15.74 5.36
CA SER A 74 -2.42 16.21 6.43
C SER A 74 -2.81 15.73 7.83
N THR A 75 -4.04 15.25 8.03
CA THR A 75 -4.55 14.81 9.32
C THR A 75 -4.71 13.29 9.45
N VAL A 76 -4.60 12.55 8.36
CA VAL A 76 -4.62 11.09 8.35
C VAL A 76 -3.22 10.54 8.06
N TYR A 77 -2.94 9.33 8.54
CA TYR A 77 -1.74 8.59 8.12
C TYR A 77 -2.11 7.64 6.99
N ILE A 78 -1.33 7.63 5.92
CA ILE A 78 -1.62 6.84 4.72
C ILE A 78 -0.43 5.95 4.40
N THR A 79 -0.69 4.68 4.22
CA THR A 79 0.33 3.70 3.90
C THR A 79 -0.26 2.52 3.10
N SER A 80 0.58 1.55 2.77
CA SER A 80 0.18 0.30 2.12
C SER A 80 0.93 -0.88 2.74
N ILE A 81 0.40 -2.08 2.59
CA ILE A 81 1.02 -3.31 3.10
C ILE A 81 2.37 -3.55 2.42
N VAL A 82 2.41 -3.43 1.10
CA VAL A 82 3.63 -3.52 0.29
C VAL A 82 4.01 -2.12 -0.17
N ARG A 83 5.29 -1.76 -0.07
CA ARG A 83 5.76 -0.40 -0.37
C ARG A 83 6.39 -0.25 -1.75
N GLN A 84 6.59 -1.33 -2.43
CA GLN A 84 7.05 -1.35 -3.81
C GLN A 84 5.89 -1.68 -4.73
N ARG A 85 5.92 -1.14 -5.95
CA ARG A 85 4.91 -1.45 -6.95
C ARG A 85 5.12 -2.85 -7.51
N PRO A 86 4.18 -3.78 -7.31
CA PRO A 86 4.21 -5.06 -8.01
C PRO A 86 3.80 -4.87 -9.46
N TYR A 87 4.55 -5.47 -10.38
CA TYR A 87 4.25 -5.40 -11.81
C TYR A 87 4.36 -6.77 -12.47
N SER A 88 3.63 -6.93 -13.55
CA SER A 88 3.77 -8.06 -14.46
C SER A 88 4.56 -7.62 -15.69
N ILE A 89 5.17 -8.59 -16.38
CA ILE A 89 5.82 -8.35 -17.67
C ILE A 89 4.91 -8.91 -18.74
N LYS A 90 4.41 -8.05 -19.65
CA LYS A 90 3.57 -8.43 -20.77
C LYS A 90 4.12 -7.86 -22.06
N LYS A 91 4.14 -8.68 -23.10
CA LYS A 91 4.47 -8.25 -24.46
C LYS A 91 3.20 -7.87 -25.18
N ALA A 92 3.24 -6.75 -25.89
CA ALA A 92 2.15 -6.25 -26.71
C ALA A 92 2.69 -5.71 -28.03
N VAL A 93 1.86 -5.71 -29.06
CA VAL A 93 2.21 -5.11 -30.36
C VAL A 93 1.74 -3.66 -30.37
N ASP A 94 2.66 -2.74 -30.67
CA ASP A 94 2.32 -1.34 -30.87
C ASP A 94 1.49 -1.22 -32.18
N LYS A 95 0.26 -0.75 -32.05
CA LYS A 95 -0.67 -0.62 -33.17
C LYS A 95 -0.22 0.40 -34.22
N LYS A 96 0.67 1.33 -33.87
CA LYS A 96 1.15 2.38 -34.77
C LYS A 96 2.40 1.93 -35.53
N THR A 97 3.32 1.24 -34.86
CA THR A 97 4.62 0.84 -35.42
C THR A 97 4.70 -0.62 -35.82
N GLY A 98 3.81 -1.48 -35.30
CA GLY A 98 3.85 -2.93 -35.47
C GLY A 98 4.96 -3.61 -34.65
N GLU A 99 5.70 -2.88 -33.83
CA GLU A 99 6.80 -3.41 -33.02
C GLU A 99 6.25 -4.09 -31.75
N VAL A 100 6.97 -5.13 -31.31
CA VAL A 100 6.68 -5.77 -30.01
C VAL A 100 7.27 -4.91 -28.91
N ILE A 101 6.40 -4.43 -28.01
CA ILE A 101 6.78 -3.65 -26.84
C ILE A 101 6.53 -4.44 -25.56
N GLU A 102 7.37 -4.23 -24.56
CA GLU A 102 7.19 -4.79 -23.23
C GLU A 102 6.42 -3.80 -22.35
N LYS A 103 5.37 -4.27 -21.68
CA LYS A 103 4.56 -3.49 -20.73
C LYS A 103 4.71 -4.07 -19.34
N HIS A 104 4.69 -3.18 -18.34
CA HIS A 104 4.76 -3.53 -16.93
C HIS A 104 3.50 -3.06 -16.19
N PRO A 105 2.35 -3.73 -16.40
CA PRO A 105 1.12 -3.38 -15.69
C PRO A 105 1.21 -3.70 -14.19
N ASN A 106 0.42 -2.99 -13.40
CA ASN A 106 0.26 -3.30 -11.97
C ASN A 106 -0.34 -4.70 -11.79
N ARG A 107 0.01 -5.34 -10.70
CA ARG A 107 -0.59 -6.60 -10.25
C ARG A 107 -0.78 -6.60 -8.74
N THR A 108 -1.57 -7.54 -8.25
CA THR A 108 -1.68 -7.81 -6.81
C THR A 108 -0.35 -8.42 -6.30
N PRO A 109 0.14 -8.00 -5.12
CA PRO A 109 1.30 -8.64 -4.52
C PRO A 109 1.01 -10.09 -4.15
N THR A 110 2.04 -10.93 -4.22
CA THR A 110 1.95 -12.33 -3.75
C THR A 110 1.99 -12.39 -2.23
N LYS A 111 1.58 -13.53 -1.66
CA LYS A 111 1.68 -13.77 -0.21
C LYS A 111 3.12 -13.64 0.30
N LYS A 112 4.10 -14.12 -0.47
CA LYS A 112 5.52 -13.98 -0.12
C LYS A 112 5.97 -12.53 -0.07
N GLU A 113 5.49 -11.72 -1.00
CA GLU A 113 5.78 -10.28 -1.02
C GLU A 113 5.14 -9.56 0.16
N VAL A 114 3.91 -9.88 0.48
CA VAL A 114 3.24 -9.35 1.69
C VAL A 114 4.01 -9.73 2.95
N LEU A 115 4.44 -10.99 3.08
CA LEU A 115 5.23 -11.45 4.22
C LEU A 115 6.61 -10.79 4.29
N ALA A 116 7.24 -10.51 3.15
CA ALA A 116 8.51 -9.80 3.12
C ALA A 116 8.41 -8.39 3.71
N PHE A 117 7.30 -7.70 3.51
CA PHE A 117 7.05 -6.37 4.06
C PHE A 117 6.41 -6.38 5.45
N ALA A 118 5.97 -7.53 5.97
CA ALA A 118 5.25 -7.59 7.23
C ALA A 118 6.02 -6.99 8.43
N PRO A 119 7.33 -7.25 8.63
CA PRO A 119 8.05 -6.63 9.74
C PRO A 119 8.12 -5.10 9.63
N LEU A 120 8.24 -4.57 8.42
CA LEU A 120 8.26 -3.13 8.17
C LEU A 120 6.91 -2.49 8.50
N PHE A 121 5.82 -3.12 8.03
CA PHE A 121 4.47 -2.66 8.32
C PHE A 121 4.16 -2.72 9.82
N ASP A 122 4.51 -3.79 10.50
CA ASP A 122 4.28 -3.96 11.93
C ASP A 122 5.05 -2.91 12.75
N TRP A 123 6.29 -2.63 12.36
CA TRP A 123 7.08 -1.54 12.96
C TRP A 123 6.40 -0.19 12.76
N GLU A 124 5.97 0.10 11.55
CA GLU A 124 5.29 1.36 11.23
C GLU A 124 4.01 1.53 12.04
N LEU A 125 3.18 0.50 12.10
CA LEU A 125 1.96 0.51 12.88
C LEU A 125 2.23 0.81 14.36
N ALA A 126 3.27 0.21 14.92
CA ALA A 126 3.69 0.44 16.30
C ALA A 126 4.19 1.87 16.55
N GLN A 127 4.77 2.53 15.54
CA GLN A 127 5.20 3.93 15.64
C GLN A 127 4.05 4.91 15.47
N VAL A 128 3.16 4.65 14.53
CA VAL A 128 2.05 5.55 14.16
C VAL A 128 0.98 5.60 15.26
N LYS A 129 0.63 4.47 15.84
CA LYS A 129 -0.37 4.34 16.93
C LYS A 129 -1.71 5.02 16.58
N PRO A 130 -2.39 4.61 15.50
CA PRO A 130 -3.67 5.19 15.12
C PRO A 130 -4.78 4.77 16.07
N LYS A 131 -5.85 5.57 16.16
CA LYS A 131 -7.06 5.18 16.87
C LYS A 131 -7.89 4.19 16.08
N ILE A 132 -8.02 4.42 14.77
CA ILE A 132 -8.78 3.58 13.84
C ILE A 132 -7.94 3.29 12.61
N ILE A 133 -7.96 2.04 12.18
CA ILE A 133 -7.33 1.61 10.92
C ILE A 133 -8.44 1.35 9.91
N VAL A 134 -8.35 2.00 8.76
CA VAL A 134 -9.24 1.76 7.62
C VAL A 134 -8.47 0.94 6.59
N THR A 135 -8.86 -0.31 6.41
CA THR A 135 -8.28 -1.19 5.41
C THR A 135 -8.98 -1.00 4.07
N LEU A 136 -8.20 -0.84 3.02
CA LEU A 136 -8.68 -0.66 1.67
C LEU A 136 -8.26 -1.87 0.83
N GLY A 137 -9.24 -2.74 0.59
CA GLY A 137 -9.04 -3.98 -0.14
C GLY A 137 -8.70 -5.19 0.73
N ASN A 138 -8.67 -6.35 0.10
CA ASN A 138 -8.57 -7.63 0.79
C ASN A 138 -7.18 -7.90 1.37
N THR A 139 -6.12 -7.46 0.69
CA THR A 139 -4.74 -7.64 1.14
C THR A 139 -4.50 -6.99 2.50
N ALA A 140 -4.93 -5.74 2.67
CA ALA A 140 -4.80 -5.01 3.92
C ALA A 140 -5.66 -5.63 5.03
N LEU A 141 -6.90 -6.00 4.71
CA LEU A 141 -7.80 -6.66 5.64
C LEU A 141 -7.20 -7.96 6.18
N GLN A 142 -6.70 -8.81 5.29
CA GLN A 142 -6.11 -10.11 5.66
C GLN A 142 -4.81 -9.97 6.44
N ARG A 143 -4.02 -8.93 6.18
CA ARG A 143 -2.80 -8.69 6.97
C ARG A 143 -3.11 -8.42 8.45
N LEU A 144 -4.22 -7.74 8.72
CA LEU A 144 -4.63 -7.40 10.09
C LEU A 144 -5.48 -8.49 10.76
N LEU A 145 -6.39 -9.10 10.02
CA LEU A 145 -7.37 -10.05 10.58
C LEU A 145 -7.08 -11.53 10.24
N GLY A 146 -6.03 -11.80 9.47
CA GLY A 146 -5.69 -13.15 9.06
C GLY A 146 -6.27 -13.56 7.70
N SER A 147 -5.74 -14.65 7.14
CA SER A 147 -6.04 -15.11 5.78
C SER A 147 -7.49 -15.54 5.54
N GLN A 148 -8.25 -15.79 6.60
CA GLN A 148 -9.67 -16.16 6.52
C GLN A 148 -10.60 -14.95 6.36
N ALA A 149 -10.11 -13.74 6.62
CA ALA A 149 -10.90 -12.52 6.46
C ALA A 149 -11.23 -12.28 4.99
N ASN A 150 -12.47 -11.89 4.72
CA ASN A 150 -12.99 -11.68 3.38
C ASN A 150 -13.71 -10.33 3.31
N ILE A 151 -13.24 -9.45 2.43
CA ILE A 151 -13.79 -8.11 2.25
C ILE A 151 -15.27 -8.14 1.84
N GLY A 152 -15.69 -9.14 1.07
CA GLY A 152 -17.09 -9.29 0.66
C GLY A 152 -18.05 -9.53 1.83
N LYS A 153 -17.57 -10.11 2.94
CA LYS A 153 -18.34 -10.33 4.16
C LYS A 153 -18.19 -9.23 5.20
N LEU A 154 -17.01 -8.60 5.28
CA LEU A 154 -16.66 -7.66 6.34
C LEU A 154 -16.70 -6.20 5.88
N HIS A 155 -16.97 -5.95 4.62
CA HIS A 155 -17.04 -4.61 4.05
C HIS A 155 -17.98 -3.69 4.84
N GLY A 156 -17.50 -2.50 5.17
CA GLY A 156 -18.28 -1.47 5.87
C GLY A 156 -18.51 -1.73 7.36
N GLN A 157 -17.88 -2.74 7.95
CA GLN A 157 -18.04 -3.07 9.37
C GLN A 157 -16.94 -2.44 10.22
N LEU A 158 -17.32 -1.99 11.42
CA LEU A 158 -16.38 -1.62 12.47
C LEU A 158 -16.05 -2.86 13.31
N LEU A 159 -14.77 -3.24 13.30
CA LEU A 159 -14.27 -4.41 14.01
C LEU A 159 -13.35 -3.98 15.14
N HIS A 160 -13.34 -4.73 16.23
CA HIS A 160 -12.44 -4.53 17.35
C HIS A 160 -11.43 -5.66 17.43
N GLU A 161 -10.15 -5.32 17.27
CA GLU A 161 -9.02 -6.24 17.49
C GLU A 161 -8.40 -5.96 18.87
N LYS A 162 -8.03 -7.04 19.55
CA LYS A 162 -7.34 -6.97 20.85
C LYS A 162 -5.84 -6.94 20.69
#